data_c417389173af78c81d61bf951f32c402
#
_entry.id   c417389173af78c81d61bf951f32c402
#
_cell.length_a   1.000
_cell.length_b   1.000
_cell.length_c   1.000
_cell.angle_alpha   90.00
_cell.angle_beta   90.00
_cell.angle_gamma   90.00
#
_symmetry.space_group_name_H-M   'P 1'
#
loop_
_entity.id
_entity.type
_entity.pdbx_description
1 polymer ?
#
loop_
_entity_poly.entity_id
_entity_poly.type
_entity_poly.pdbx_seq_one_letter_code
_entity_poly.pdbx_strand_id
1 'polypeptide(L)'
;MRENQLSSDDLIYPVFVIEGEQTTEPVASMPGVERKTIDLLVAEARQVDQLGIPMIALFPVVGTDKKSDWGEESFNPNGLAQRAVRAIKGAVPNLGVMTDVALDPFTVHGQDGILDDQGYVLNDVTVDTLVKQALSHADAGADVIAPSDMMDGRISAIRKALEQSGHVNTRILAYSAKYASAYYGPFRDAVGSALNLAGGDKYSYQMDPANLDEALQEVALDLAEGADMVMIKPGMPYLDVVRRVKDTFGVPTMVYQVSGEYAMHMAAIQNGWLDERVILESLLGMKRAGADAILTYFAIRAATLLKSRA
;
A
#
# COMPACT_ATOMS: atom_id res chain seq x y z
N MET A 1 11.89 -31.66 -5.53
CA MET A 1 12.41 -30.48 -6.20
C MET A 1 11.49 -29.30 -5.89
N ARG A 2 12.02 -28.21 -5.39
CA ARG A 2 11.25 -27.00 -5.06
C ARG A 2 11.55 -25.94 -6.10
N GLU A 3 10.52 -25.40 -6.77
CA GLU A 3 10.68 -24.40 -7.84
C GLU A 3 10.68 -22.96 -7.30
N ASN A 4 9.91 -22.70 -6.21
CA ASN A 4 9.79 -21.38 -5.60
C ASN A 4 10.16 -21.45 -4.12
N GLN A 5 10.82 -20.41 -3.64
CA GLN A 5 11.17 -20.23 -2.24
C GLN A 5 10.64 -18.87 -1.78
N LEU A 6 10.08 -18.83 -0.58
CA LEU A 6 9.70 -17.60 0.11
C LEU A 6 10.80 -17.27 1.12
N SER A 7 11.24 -16.01 1.14
CA SER A 7 12.20 -15.46 2.09
C SER A 7 11.68 -14.15 2.71
N SER A 8 12.38 -13.64 3.71
CA SER A 8 12.06 -12.31 4.27
C SER A 8 12.23 -11.19 3.24
N ASP A 9 13.12 -11.37 2.25
CA ASP A 9 13.38 -10.39 1.19
C ASP A 9 12.17 -10.19 0.25
N ASP A 10 11.24 -11.13 0.26
CA ASP A 10 10.01 -11.06 -0.54
C ASP A 10 8.89 -10.27 0.15
N LEU A 11 9.09 -9.79 1.38
CA LEU A 11 8.04 -9.22 2.20
C LEU A 11 8.13 -7.70 2.28
N ILE A 12 6.96 -7.03 2.21
CA ILE A 12 6.79 -5.60 2.52
C ILE A 12 5.80 -5.52 3.67
N TYR A 13 6.15 -4.78 4.73
CA TYR A 13 5.32 -4.68 5.93
C TYR A 13 4.50 -3.40 5.96
N PRO A 14 3.14 -3.46 5.89
CA PRO A 14 2.27 -2.29 5.98
C PRO A 14 2.11 -1.85 7.44
N VAL A 15 2.20 -0.53 7.67
CA VAL A 15 2.09 0.08 8.99
C VAL A 15 1.13 1.26 8.98
N PHE A 16 0.34 1.41 10.05
CA PHE A 16 -0.54 2.55 10.26
C PHE A 16 0.06 3.50 11.28
N VAL A 17 0.23 4.77 10.91
CA VAL A 17 0.78 5.80 11.79
C VAL A 17 -0.30 6.78 12.24
N ILE A 18 -0.29 7.12 13.54
CA ILE A 18 -1.18 8.08 14.19
C ILE A 18 -0.39 9.20 14.87
N GLU A 19 -1.08 10.30 15.15
CA GLU A 19 -0.53 11.39 15.97
C GLU A 19 -0.41 10.98 17.44
N GLY A 20 0.43 11.70 18.19
CA GLY A 20 0.63 11.48 19.62
C GLY A 20 1.99 10.92 19.97
N GLU A 21 2.12 10.42 21.19
CA GLU A 21 3.33 9.81 21.73
C GLU A 21 2.96 8.57 22.55
N GLN A 22 3.80 7.53 22.48
CA GLN A 22 3.69 6.28 23.27
C GLN A 22 2.27 5.65 23.22
N THR A 23 1.59 5.74 22.09
CA THR A 23 0.21 5.26 21.96
C THR A 23 0.11 4.20 20.86
N THR A 24 -0.64 3.13 21.16
CA THR A 24 -1.11 2.15 20.19
C THR A 24 -2.63 2.06 20.22
N GLU A 25 -3.23 1.86 19.05
CA GLU A 25 -4.66 1.62 18.91
C GLU A 25 -4.88 0.33 18.12
N PRO A 26 -5.53 -0.70 18.69
CA PRO A 26 -5.80 -1.93 17.95
C PRO A 26 -6.83 -1.68 16.84
N VAL A 27 -6.63 -2.34 15.69
CA VAL A 27 -7.64 -2.38 14.62
C VAL A 27 -8.54 -3.58 14.85
N ALA A 28 -9.78 -3.32 15.29
CA ALA A 28 -10.71 -4.37 15.74
C ALA A 28 -10.98 -5.45 14.67
N SER A 29 -11.08 -5.05 13.40
CA SER A 29 -11.30 -5.93 12.25
C SER A 29 -10.04 -6.66 11.76
N MET A 30 -8.87 -6.37 12.35
CA MET A 30 -7.57 -6.97 11.97
C MET A 30 -6.81 -7.43 13.23
N PRO A 31 -7.12 -8.58 13.81
CA PRO A 31 -6.50 -9.05 15.05
C PRO A 31 -4.97 -9.07 15.01
N GLY A 32 -4.33 -8.34 15.95
CA GLY A 32 -2.87 -8.23 16.03
C GLY A 32 -2.27 -7.08 15.19
N VAL A 33 -3.07 -6.35 14.44
CA VAL A 33 -2.66 -5.11 13.75
C VAL A 33 -3.02 -3.90 14.61
N GLU A 34 -2.09 -2.96 14.73
CA GLU A 34 -2.24 -1.73 15.52
C GLU A 34 -1.85 -0.51 14.70
N ARG A 35 -2.52 0.62 15.01
CA ARG A 35 -2.04 1.95 14.64
C ARG A 35 -1.04 2.38 15.70
N LYS A 36 0.06 3.02 15.31
CA LYS A 36 1.15 3.39 16.25
C LYS A 36 1.58 4.83 16.04
N THR A 37 1.96 5.48 17.12
CA THR A 37 2.65 6.76 17.07
C THR A 37 4.05 6.62 16.49
N ILE A 38 4.63 7.71 15.97
CA ILE A 38 5.92 7.69 15.24
C ILE A 38 7.05 7.06 16.07
N ASP A 39 7.12 7.34 17.36
CA ASP A 39 8.15 6.81 18.26
C ASP A 39 8.09 5.28 18.39
N LEU A 40 6.88 4.71 18.51
CA LEU A 40 6.67 3.27 18.56
C LEU A 40 6.89 2.62 17.18
N LEU A 41 6.49 3.31 16.12
CA LEU A 41 6.73 2.86 14.75
C LEU A 41 8.23 2.77 14.43
N VAL A 42 9.05 3.71 14.92
CA VAL A 42 10.52 3.64 14.79
C VAL A 42 11.09 2.43 15.52
N ALA A 43 10.56 2.07 16.69
CA ALA A 43 10.97 0.86 17.40
C ALA A 43 10.61 -0.41 16.60
N GLU A 44 9.41 -0.45 16.02
CA GLU A 44 8.97 -1.57 15.15
C GLU A 44 9.78 -1.65 13.85
N ALA A 45 10.14 -0.51 13.24
CA ALA A 45 10.99 -0.47 12.05
C ALA A 45 12.36 -1.13 12.29
N ARG A 46 12.96 -0.96 13.48
CA ARG A 46 14.19 -1.68 13.87
C ARG A 46 13.97 -3.20 13.94
N GLN A 47 12.83 -3.65 14.44
CA GLN A 47 12.48 -5.08 14.47
C GLN A 47 12.29 -5.63 13.05
N VAL A 48 11.64 -4.89 12.17
CA VAL A 48 11.43 -5.24 10.77
C VAL A 48 12.77 -5.44 10.05
N ASP A 49 13.70 -4.49 10.22
CA ASP A 49 15.06 -4.56 9.68
C ASP A 49 15.82 -5.78 10.22
N GLN A 50 15.78 -6.05 11.54
CA GLN A 50 16.41 -7.21 12.17
C GLN A 50 15.83 -8.54 11.68
N LEU A 51 14.59 -8.58 11.26
CA LEU A 51 13.96 -9.74 10.64
C LEU A 51 14.38 -9.95 9.19
N GLY A 52 15.08 -9.00 8.60
CA GLY A 52 15.50 -9.02 7.20
C GLY A 52 14.36 -8.69 6.22
N ILE A 53 13.32 -8.01 6.66
CA ILE A 53 12.27 -7.48 5.80
C ILE A 53 12.80 -6.18 5.19
N PRO A 54 12.87 -6.04 3.85
CA PRO A 54 13.59 -4.94 3.22
C PRO A 54 12.84 -3.62 3.22
N MET A 55 11.51 -3.63 3.42
CA MET A 55 10.68 -2.44 3.20
C MET A 55 9.44 -2.41 4.10
N ILE A 56 9.07 -1.21 4.51
CA ILE A 56 7.76 -0.92 5.11
C ILE A 56 6.93 -0.04 4.17
N ALA A 57 5.59 -0.23 4.22
CA ALA A 57 4.61 0.61 3.52
C ALA A 57 3.84 1.44 4.54
N LEU A 58 3.94 2.77 4.44
CA LEU A 58 3.40 3.72 5.42
C LEU A 58 2.01 4.21 5.03
N PHE A 59 1.03 4.02 5.92
CA PHE A 59 -0.34 4.50 5.80
C PHE A 59 -0.68 5.45 6.95
N PRO A 60 -0.81 6.77 6.71
CA PRO A 60 -1.18 7.72 7.75
C PRO A 60 -2.67 7.65 8.08
N VAL A 61 -2.98 7.76 9.38
CA VAL A 61 -4.36 7.91 9.88
C VAL A 61 -4.52 9.34 10.37
N VAL A 62 -5.20 10.15 9.60
CA VAL A 62 -5.31 11.59 9.81
C VAL A 62 -6.59 11.93 10.55
N GLY A 63 -6.48 12.80 11.55
CA GLY A 63 -7.63 13.30 12.31
C GLY A 63 -8.61 14.08 11.42
N THR A 64 -9.88 14.05 11.78
CA THR A 64 -10.94 14.72 10.99
C THR A 64 -10.77 16.24 10.90
N ASP A 65 -10.09 16.83 11.89
CA ASP A 65 -9.75 18.25 11.95
C ASP A 65 -8.73 18.70 10.90
N LYS A 66 -8.01 17.74 10.30
CA LYS A 66 -7.00 17.97 9.24
C LYS A 66 -7.48 17.53 7.84
N LYS A 67 -8.69 16.99 7.75
CA LYS A 67 -9.28 16.61 6.45
C LYS A 67 -9.98 17.78 5.80
N SER A 68 -9.92 17.85 4.48
CA SER A 68 -10.61 18.85 3.67
C SER A 68 -11.18 18.24 2.39
N ASP A 69 -11.92 19.00 1.58
CA ASP A 69 -12.36 18.53 0.26
C ASP A 69 -11.21 18.40 -0.74
N TRP A 70 -10.09 19.09 -0.50
CA TRP A 70 -8.94 19.20 -1.39
C TRP A 70 -7.73 18.36 -0.94
N GLY A 71 -7.76 17.81 0.27
CA GLY A 71 -6.71 16.93 0.80
C GLY A 71 -5.35 17.61 1.00
N GLU A 72 -5.29 18.89 1.37
CA GLU A 72 -4.03 19.67 1.46
C GLU A 72 -3.06 19.12 2.49
N GLU A 73 -3.54 18.45 3.54
CA GLU A 73 -2.67 17.80 4.52
C GLU A 73 -1.81 16.70 3.88
N SER A 74 -2.19 16.14 2.72
CA SER A 74 -1.43 15.10 2.02
C SER A 74 -0.03 15.55 1.59
N PHE A 75 0.13 16.83 1.25
CA PHE A 75 1.40 17.42 0.84
C PHE A 75 1.97 18.44 1.85
N ASN A 76 1.46 18.45 3.08
CA ASN A 76 2.03 19.25 4.17
C ASN A 76 3.45 18.75 4.49
N PRO A 77 4.52 19.57 4.33
CA PRO A 77 5.89 19.14 4.58
C PRO A 77 6.14 18.72 6.03
N ASN A 78 5.29 19.15 6.96
CA ASN A 78 5.29 18.75 8.36
C ASN A 78 4.14 17.81 8.74
N GLY A 79 3.47 17.23 7.74
CA GLY A 79 2.40 16.27 7.90
C GLY A 79 2.86 14.96 8.57
N LEU A 80 1.91 14.18 9.01
CA LEU A 80 2.16 12.94 9.74
C LEU A 80 3.00 11.94 8.93
N ALA A 81 2.69 11.76 7.64
CA ALA A 81 3.43 10.86 6.75
C ALA A 81 4.89 11.31 6.59
N GLN A 82 5.10 12.58 6.27
CA GLN A 82 6.43 13.16 6.05
C GLN A 82 7.31 13.11 7.31
N ARG A 83 6.74 13.35 8.50
CA ARG A 83 7.46 13.22 9.79
C ARG A 83 7.81 11.77 10.08
N ALA A 84 6.89 10.83 9.81
CA ALA A 84 7.14 9.41 10.00
C ALA A 84 8.26 8.90 9.08
N VAL A 85 8.25 9.27 7.79
CA VAL A 85 9.33 8.93 6.84
C VAL A 85 10.68 9.42 7.37
N ARG A 86 10.80 10.71 7.73
CA ARG A 86 12.06 11.26 8.27
C ARG A 86 12.53 10.54 9.53
N ALA A 87 11.62 10.22 10.46
CA ALA A 87 11.94 9.53 11.69
C ALA A 87 12.46 8.11 11.45
N ILE A 88 11.81 7.36 10.55
CA ILE A 88 12.22 5.98 10.20
C ILE A 88 13.57 6.01 9.48
N LYS A 89 13.73 6.83 8.44
CA LYS A 89 14.99 6.95 7.68
C LYS A 89 16.15 7.43 8.57
N GLY A 90 15.89 8.31 9.54
CA GLY A 90 16.89 8.74 10.50
C GLY A 90 17.33 7.64 11.48
N ALA A 91 16.43 6.73 11.84
CA ALA A 91 16.69 5.66 12.80
C ALA A 91 17.17 4.34 12.17
N VAL A 92 16.71 4.03 10.95
CA VAL A 92 17.00 2.80 10.20
C VAL A 92 17.25 3.17 8.72
N PRO A 93 18.41 3.76 8.38
CA PRO A 93 18.64 4.33 7.05
C PRO A 93 18.55 3.34 5.89
N ASN A 94 18.86 2.06 6.15
CA ASN A 94 18.87 1.01 5.13
C ASN A 94 17.50 0.35 4.90
N LEU A 95 16.54 0.57 5.80
CA LEU A 95 15.17 0.07 5.61
C LEU A 95 14.48 0.90 4.54
N GLY A 96 13.96 0.26 3.51
CA GLY A 96 13.14 0.91 2.49
C GLY A 96 11.84 1.45 3.06
N VAL A 97 11.47 2.67 2.69
CA VAL A 97 10.19 3.28 3.06
C VAL A 97 9.40 3.56 1.79
N MET A 98 8.27 2.86 1.65
CA MET A 98 7.28 3.10 0.63
C MET A 98 6.14 3.94 1.22
N THR A 99 5.70 4.95 0.49
CA THR A 99 4.54 5.76 0.89
C THR A 99 3.40 5.61 -0.10
N ASP A 100 2.20 5.44 0.42
CA ASP A 100 0.98 5.47 -0.35
C ASP A 100 0.69 6.90 -0.85
N VAL A 101 0.32 7.05 -2.12
CA VAL A 101 -0.07 8.32 -2.72
C VAL A 101 -1.50 8.20 -3.23
N ALA A 102 -2.42 8.75 -2.44
CA ALA A 102 -3.86 8.83 -2.66
C ALA A 102 -4.45 9.82 -1.66
N LEU A 103 -5.64 10.34 -1.92
CA LEU A 103 -6.22 11.40 -1.09
C LEU A 103 -7.23 10.91 -0.06
N ASP A 104 -7.66 9.66 -0.10
CA ASP A 104 -8.71 9.12 0.79
C ASP A 104 -8.42 9.26 2.31
N PRO A 105 -7.16 9.22 2.81
CA PRO A 105 -6.89 9.51 4.21
C PRO A 105 -7.07 11.00 4.56
N PHE A 106 -7.02 11.89 3.58
CA PHE A 106 -6.95 13.34 3.75
C PHE A 106 -8.22 14.08 3.33
N THR A 107 -9.16 13.38 2.68
CA THR A 107 -10.43 13.96 2.24
C THR A 107 -11.56 13.68 3.23
N VAL A 108 -12.49 14.65 3.37
CA VAL A 108 -13.66 14.49 4.25
C VAL A 108 -14.66 13.48 3.71
N HIS A 109 -14.68 13.25 2.40
CA HIS A 109 -15.57 12.31 1.71
C HIS A 109 -14.95 10.91 1.49
N GLY A 110 -13.64 10.72 1.79
CA GLY A 110 -12.97 9.41 1.73
C GLY A 110 -12.74 8.83 0.33
N GLN A 111 -12.90 9.63 -0.73
CA GLN A 111 -12.51 9.25 -2.10
C GLN A 111 -11.02 9.48 -2.30
N ASP A 112 -10.41 8.71 -3.24
CA ASP A 112 -8.96 8.81 -3.54
C ASP A 112 -8.59 10.09 -4.31
N GLY A 113 -9.57 10.87 -4.76
CA GLY A 113 -9.39 12.12 -5.51
C GLY A 113 -10.37 13.22 -5.11
N ILE A 114 -10.25 14.38 -5.76
CA ILE A 114 -11.05 15.57 -5.55
C ILE A 114 -12.39 15.43 -6.27
N LEU A 115 -13.49 15.83 -5.62
CA LEU A 115 -14.84 15.71 -6.15
C LEU A 115 -15.33 17.03 -6.81
N ASP A 116 -16.20 16.88 -7.81
CA ASP A 116 -17.06 17.95 -8.26
C ASP A 116 -18.31 18.09 -7.38
N ASP A 117 -19.16 19.06 -7.69
CA ASP A 117 -20.43 19.33 -6.97
C ASP A 117 -21.45 18.17 -7.08
N GLN A 118 -21.23 17.20 -7.97
CA GLN A 118 -22.09 16.03 -8.17
C GLN A 118 -21.53 14.78 -7.49
N GLY A 119 -20.33 14.88 -6.86
CA GLY A 119 -19.64 13.78 -6.21
C GLY A 119 -18.84 12.88 -7.15
N TYR A 120 -18.54 13.35 -8.37
CA TYR A 120 -17.68 12.66 -9.32
C TYR A 120 -16.22 13.05 -9.12
N VAL A 121 -15.29 12.07 -9.17
CA VAL A 121 -13.85 12.31 -9.01
C VAL A 121 -13.27 12.98 -10.25
N LEU A 122 -12.67 14.15 -10.07
CA LEU A 122 -12.03 14.93 -11.12
C LEU A 122 -10.58 14.48 -11.32
N ASN A 123 -10.26 13.96 -12.50
CA ASN A 123 -8.95 13.40 -12.80
C ASN A 123 -7.82 14.43 -12.68
N ASP A 124 -7.82 15.45 -13.53
CA ASP A 124 -6.66 16.33 -13.72
C ASP A 124 -6.27 17.10 -12.45
N VAL A 125 -7.24 17.67 -11.75
CA VAL A 125 -6.99 18.41 -10.50
C VAL A 125 -6.52 17.46 -9.39
N THR A 126 -6.98 16.22 -9.40
CA THR A 126 -6.48 15.16 -8.49
C THR A 126 -5.02 14.86 -8.80
N VAL A 127 -4.67 14.63 -10.06
CA VAL A 127 -3.27 14.36 -10.49
C VAL A 127 -2.34 15.49 -10.05
N ASP A 128 -2.73 16.76 -10.21
CA ASP A 128 -1.93 17.90 -9.73
C ASP A 128 -1.66 17.86 -8.22
N THR A 129 -2.63 17.39 -7.45
CA THR A 129 -2.50 17.25 -5.99
C THR A 129 -1.63 16.03 -5.61
N LEU A 130 -1.79 14.92 -6.32
CA LEU A 130 -0.95 13.71 -6.14
C LEU A 130 0.52 13.97 -6.46
N VAL A 131 0.82 14.81 -7.45
CA VAL A 131 2.19 15.26 -7.74
C VAL A 131 2.79 16.00 -6.56
N LYS A 132 2.05 16.92 -5.93
CA LYS A 132 2.52 17.63 -4.73
C LYS A 132 2.74 16.68 -3.57
N GLN A 133 1.84 15.72 -3.36
CA GLN A 133 1.97 14.68 -2.34
C GLN A 133 3.22 13.82 -2.58
N ALA A 134 3.42 13.33 -3.80
CA ALA A 134 4.58 12.51 -4.17
C ALA A 134 5.91 13.24 -3.93
N LEU A 135 6.01 14.51 -4.35
CA LEU A 135 7.19 15.34 -4.10
C LEU A 135 7.45 15.54 -2.62
N SER A 136 6.42 15.85 -1.82
CA SER A 136 6.60 16.06 -0.39
C SER A 136 7.05 14.80 0.36
N HIS A 137 6.62 13.62 -0.10
CA HIS A 137 7.08 12.33 0.42
C HIS A 137 8.52 12.03 0.01
N ALA A 138 8.91 12.31 -1.23
CA ALA A 138 10.28 12.17 -1.72
C ALA A 138 11.24 13.12 -0.99
N ASP A 139 10.85 14.38 -0.77
CA ASP A 139 11.58 15.36 0.05
C ASP A 139 11.77 14.90 1.51
N ALA A 140 10.82 14.15 2.03
CA ALA A 140 10.93 13.56 3.36
C ALA A 140 11.88 12.34 3.41
N GLY A 141 12.27 11.79 2.26
CA GLY A 141 13.21 10.67 2.13
C GLY A 141 12.56 9.33 1.83
N ALA A 142 11.34 9.29 1.30
CA ALA A 142 10.72 8.05 0.82
C ALA A 142 11.53 7.44 -0.33
N ASP A 143 11.78 6.14 -0.27
CA ASP A 143 12.51 5.40 -1.30
C ASP A 143 11.60 5.01 -2.48
N VAL A 144 10.32 4.76 -2.18
CA VAL A 144 9.30 4.35 -3.15
C VAL A 144 8.03 5.19 -2.96
N ILE A 145 7.57 5.78 -4.05
CA ILE A 145 6.27 6.43 -4.16
C ILE A 145 5.30 5.43 -4.79
N ALA A 146 4.17 5.18 -4.13
CA ALA A 146 3.22 4.15 -4.55
C ALA A 146 1.82 4.73 -4.81
N PRO A 147 1.57 5.29 -6.01
CA PRO A 147 0.27 5.84 -6.36
C PRO A 147 -0.81 4.76 -6.40
N SER A 148 -1.81 4.90 -5.54
CA SER A 148 -2.91 3.93 -5.39
C SER A 148 -4.29 4.50 -5.73
N ASP A 149 -4.31 5.71 -6.25
CA ASP A 149 -5.50 6.51 -6.57
C ASP A 149 -6.25 6.05 -7.82
N MET A 150 -5.56 5.48 -8.82
CA MET A 150 -6.08 5.03 -10.12
C MET A 150 -6.50 6.14 -11.09
N MET A 151 -5.95 7.36 -10.95
CA MET A 151 -6.19 8.44 -11.92
C MET A 151 -5.37 8.25 -13.21
N ASP A 152 -5.92 8.66 -14.34
CA ASP A 152 -5.24 8.56 -15.64
C ASP A 152 -4.07 9.54 -15.75
N GLY A 153 -2.91 9.07 -16.24
CA GLY A 153 -1.73 9.90 -16.49
C GLY A 153 -0.94 10.30 -15.24
N ARG A 154 -1.34 9.83 -14.05
CA ARG A 154 -0.68 10.17 -12.78
C ARG A 154 0.77 9.72 -12.70
N ILE A 155 1.09 8.56 -13.24
CA ILE A 155 2.45 8.02 -13.18
C ILE A 155 3.41 8.89 -13.99
N SER A 156 3.00 9.31 -15.20
CA SER A 156 3.78 10.21 -16.04
C SER A 156 4.01 11.57 -15.37
N ALA A 157 2.96 12.14 -14.78
CA ALA A 157 3.04 13.42 -14.09
C ALA A 157 3.98 13.37 -12.88
N ILE A 158 3.86 12.33 -12.04
CA ILE A 158 4.70 12.11 -10.84
C ILE A 158 6.16 11.85 -11.27
N ARG A 159 6.41 10.96 -12.26
CA ARG A 159 7.75 10.68 -12.76
C ARG A 159 8.45 11.96 -13.22
N LYS A 160 7.77 12.73 -14.06
CA LYS A 160 8.30 14.00 -14.56
C LYS A 160 8.65 14.97 -13.44
N ALA A 161 7.79 15.08 -12.43
CA ALA A 161 8.00 15.99 -11.31
C ALA A 161 9.18 15.52 -10.43
N LEU A 162 9.31 14.23 -10.13
CA LEU A 162 10.44 13.65 -9.39
C LEU A 162 11.77 13.92 -10.09
N GLU A 163 11.87 13.66 -11.41
CA GLU A 163 13.08 13.92 -12.20
C GLU A 163 13.46 15.41 -12.19
N GLN A 164 12.48 16.30 -12.43
CA GLN A 164 12.71 17.75 -12.45
C GLN A 164 13.14 18.30 -11.09
N SER A 165 12.71 17.67 -10.00
CA SER A 165 13.07 18.06 -8.62
C SER A 165 14.35 17.38 -8.11
N GLY A 166 15.02 16.55 -8.93
CA GLY A 166 16.27 15.89 -8.60
C GLY A 166 16.11 14.56 -7.82
N HIS A 167 14.89 14.06 -7.66
CA HIS A 167 14.60 12.77 -7.02
C HIS A 167 14.76 11.58 -7.98
N VAL A 168 15.86 11.55 -8.73
CA VAL A 168 16.13 10.57 -9.80
C VAL A 168 16.22 9.11 -9.31
N ASN A 169 16.46 8.90 -8.02
CA ASN A 169 16.58 7.57 -7.41
C ASN A 169 15.27 7.11 -6.73
N THR A 170 14.28 7.98 -6.58
CA THR A 170 12.98 7.60 -6.00
C THR A 170 12.20 6.74 -7.00
N ARG A 171 11.81 5.53 -6.58
CA ARG A 171 11.10 4.58 -7.42
C ARG A 171 9.59 4.83 -7.39
N ILE A 172 8.91 4.46 -8.49
CA ILE A 172 7.46 4.46 -8.57
C ILE A 172 6.97 3.01 -8.62
N LEU A 173 6.16 2.63 -7.62
CA LEU A 173 5.38 1.40 -7.61
C LEU A 173 3.92 1.74 -7.91
N ALA A 174 3.49 1.58 -9.15
CA ALA A 174 2.12 1.88 -9.55
C ALA A 174 1.14 0.78 -9.10
N TYR A 175 0.05 1.16 -8.46
CA TYR A 175 -1.09 0.26 -8.25
C TYR A 175 -1.87 0.12 -9.56
N SER A 176 -1.27 -0.53 -10.54
CA SER A 176 -1.79 -0.59 -11.92
C SER A 176 -3.05 -1.45 -12.05
N ALA A 177 -3.17 -2.50 -11.24
CA ALA A 177 -4.34 -3.38 -11.24
C ALA A 177 -4.99 -3.39 -9.85
N LYS A 178 -5.72 -2.32 -9.52
CA LYS A 178 -6.47 -2.17 -8.26
C LYS A 178 -7.96 -2.31 -8.53
N TYR A 179 -8.55 -3.34 -7.98
CA TYR A 179 -9.96 -3.69 -8.17
C TYR A 179 -10.87 -3.05 -7.11
N ALA A 180 -12.11 -2.71 -7.49
CA ALA A 180 -13.16 -2.29 -6.58
C ALA A 180 -13.62 -3.52 -5.76
N SER A 181 -12.95 -3.78 -4.63
CA SER A 181 -13.05 -5.05 -3.93
C SER A 181 -13.75 -4.94 -2.57
N ALA A 182 -14.58 -5.94 -2.26
CA ALA A 182 -15.16 -6.14 -0.93
C ALA A 182 -14.10 -6.52 0.13
N TYR A 183 -12.92 -7.00 -0.27
CA TYR A 183 -11.83 -7.36 0.63
C TYR A 183 -11.15 -6.16 1.33
N TYR A 184 -11.54 -4.92 1.02
CA TYR A 184 -10.97 -3.72 1.65
C TYR A 184 -11.67 -3.29 2.95
N GLY A 185 -12.73 -3.98 3.36
CA GLY A 185 -13.50 -3.60 4.56
C GLY A 185 -12.64 -3.31 5.80
N PRO A 186 -11.75 -4.22 6.25
CA PRO A 186 -10.92 -3.98 7.42
C PRO A 186 -9.89 -2.85 7.26
N PHE A 187 -9.40 -2.58 6.05
CA PHE A 187 -8.51 -1.43 5.78
C PHE A 187 -9.24 -0.10 5.99
N ARG A 188 -10.49 -0.01 5.53
CA ARG A 188 -11.31 1.20 5.75
C ARG A 188 -11.54 1.48 7.23
N ASP A 189 -11.69 0.44 8.05
CA ASP A 189 -11.69 0.54 9.51
C ASP A 189 -10.33 1.06 10.03
N ALA A 190 -9.23 0.49 9.56
CA ALA A 190 -7.88 0.84 10.00
C ALA A 190 -7.51 2.31 9.74
N VAL A 191 -7.88 2.87 8.59
CA VAL A 191 -7.60 4.28 8.22
C VAL A 191 -8.73 5.24 8.59
N GLY A 192 -9.84 4.74 9.17
CA GLY A 192 -10.98 5.56 9.57
C GLY A 192 -11.78 6.14 8.40
N SER A 193 -11.68 5.57 7.18
CA SER A 193 -12.38 6.06 5.99
C SER A 193 -13.77 5.44 5.79
N ALA A 194 -14.12 4.39 6.53
CA ALA A 194 -15.40 3.70 6.41
C ALA A 194 -16.62 4.61 6.66
N LEU A 195 -16.50 5.54 7.61
CA LEU A 195 -17.54 6.51 7.94
C LEU A 195 -17.68 7.63 6.92
N ASN A 196 -16.60 7.96 6.20
CA ASN A 196 -16.54 9.08 5.28
C ASN A 196 -17.14 8.75 3.91
N LEU A 197 -17.06 7.50 3.46
CA LEU A 197 -17.66 7.06 2.19
C LEU A 197 -19.19 7.12 2.17
N ALA A 198 -19.86 7.20 3.34
CA ALA A 198 -21.30 7.41 3.51
C ALA A 198 -22.20 6.63 2.54
N GLY A 199 -21.78 5.42 2.14
CA GLY A 199 -22.47 4.57 1.15
C GLY A 199 -22.06 4.80 -0.30
N GLY A 200 -21.11 5.67 -0.58
CA GLY A 200 -20.48 5.82 -1.90
C GLY A 200 -19.59 4.62 -2.25
N ASP A 201 -19.30 4.45 -3.52
CA ASP A 201 -18.39 3.43 -4.03
C ASP A 201 -17.18 4.06 -4.76
N LYS A 202 -16.30 3.22 -5.28
CA LYS A 202 -15.10 3.62 -6.02
C LYS A 202 -15.08 3.00 -7.43
N TYR A 203 -16.24 2.53 -7.92
CA TYR A 203 -16.34 1.87 -9.22
C TYR A 203 -16.05 2.79 -10.42
N SER A 204 -16.10 4.11 -10.24
CA SER A 204 -15.80 5.07 -11.31
C SER A 204 -14.33 5.13 -11.70
N TYR A 205 -13.41 4.61 -10.85
CA TYR A 205 -11.96 4.66 -11.09
C TYR A 205 -11.20 3.41 -10.62
N GLN A 206 -11.82 2.50 -9.87
CA GLN A 206 -11.23 1.18 -9.57
C GLN A 206 -11.81 0.13 -10.52
N MET A 207 -11.00 -0.85 -10.88
CA MET A 207 -11.35 -1.86 -11.88
C MET A 207 -12.49 -2.77 -11.42
N ASP A 208 -13.31 -3.21 -12.38
CA ASP A 208 -14.35 -4.22 -12.13
C ASP A 208 -13.71 -5.58 -11.79
N PRO A 209 -14.11 -6.24 -10.68
CA PRO A 209 -13.62 -7.57 -10.32
C PRO A 209 -13.83 -8.66 -11.40
N ALA A 210 -14.70 -8.45 -12.35
CA ALA A 210 -14.94 -9.38 -13.46
C ALA A 210 -13.90 -9.27 -14.58
N ASN A 211 -13.08 -8.21 -14.61
CA ASN A 211 -12.18 -7.90 -15.71
C ASN A 211 -10.75 -8.36 -15.43
N LEU A 212 -10.14 -9.04 -16.41
CA LEU A 212 -8.72 -9.43 -16.38
C LEU A 212 -7.92 -8.69 -17.45
N ASP A 213 -8.44 -8.60 -18.67
CA ASP A 213 -7.69 -8.02 -19.80
C ASP A 213 -7.48 -6.50 -19.63
N GLU A 214 -8.39 -5.82 -18.95
CA GLU A 214 -8.24 -4.42 -18.51
C GLU A 214 -6.97 -4.23 -17.68
N ALA A 215 -6.65 -5.15 -16.77
CA ALA A 215 -5.43 -5.08 -15.96
C ALA A 215 -4.16 -5.05 -16.82
N LEU A 216 -4.13 -5.76 -17.94
CA LEU A 216 -2.97 -5.73 -18.85
C LEU A 216 -2.86 -4.39 -19.55
N GLN A 217 -3.98 -3.75 -19.88
CA GLN A 217 -3.98 -2.42 -20.48
C GLN A 217 -3.47 -1.37 -19.48
N GLU A 218 -4.00 -1.37 -18.26
CA GLU A 218 -3.58 -0.46 -17.19
C GLU A 218 -2.09 -0.59 -16.86
N VAL A 219 -1.60 -1.83 -16.72
CA VAL A 219 -0.18 -2.09 -16.50
C VAL A 219 0.68 -1.58 -17.68
N ALA A 220 0.23 -1.77 -18.93
CA ALA A 220 0.96 -1.28 -20.10
C ALA A 220 1.06 0.25 -20.11
N LEU A 221 -0.03 0.94 -19.75
CA LEU A 221 -0.07 2.40 -19.65
C LEU A 221 0.87 2.91 -18.56
N ASP A 222 0.76 2.40 -17.33
CA ASP A 222 1.61 2.81 -16.20
C ASP A 222 3.10 2.58 -16.49
N LEU A 223 3.46 1.47 -17.15
CA LEU A 223 4.85 1.20 -17.57
C LEU A 223 5.33 2.19 -18.64
N ALA A 224 4.47 2.52 -19.61
CA ALA A 224 4.80 3.53 -20.64
C ALA A 224 4.95 4.94 -20.03
N GLU A 225 4.24 5.22 -18.95
CA GLU A 225 4.31 6.45 -18.18
C GLU A 225 5.52 6.53 -17.24
N GLY A 226 6.25 5.45 -17.03
CA GLY A 226 7.50 5.44 -16.27
C GLY A 226 7.42 4.80 -14.89
N ALA A 227 6.48 3.88 -14.64
CA ALA A 227 6.49 3.03 -13.44
C ALA A 227 7.72 2.11 -13.45
N ASP A 228 8.41 1.98 -12.31
CA ASP A 228 9.52 1.05 -12.12
C ASP A 228 9.01 -0.35 -11.77
N MET A 229 7.87 -0.42 -11.10
CA MET A 229 7.24 -1.63 -10.57
C MET A 229 5.71 -1.49 -10.63
N VAL A 230 5.01 -2.60 -10.68
CA VAL A 230 3.54 -2.63 -10.71
C VAL A 230 2.99 -3.48 -9.56
N MET A 231 1.81 -3.13 -9.06
CA MET A 231 1.12 -3.85 -7.99
C MET A 231 -0.26 -4.31 -8.41
N ILE A 232 -0.57 -5.56 -8.08
CA ILE A 232 -1.91 -6.14 -8.18
C ILE A 232 -2.55 -6.14 -6.79
N LYS A 233 -3.76 -5.61 -6.68
CA LYS A 233 -4.52 -5.49 -5.43
C LYS A 233 -6.00 -5.77 -5.66
N PRO A 234 -6.61 -6.73 -4.95
CA PRO A 234 -6.10 -7.67 -3.93
C PRO A 234 -5.15 -8.74 -4.46
N GLY A 235 -4.69 -9.63 -3.55
CA GLY A 235 -3.71 -10.67 -3.83
C GLY A 235 -4.31 -12.02 -4.23
N MET A 236 -4.70 -12.85 -3.25
CA MET A 236 -5.10 -14.25 -3.48
C MET A 236 -6.26 -14.42 -4.48
N PRO A 237 -7.31 -13.57 -4.47
CA PRO A 237 -8.41 -13.70 -5.43
C PRO A 237 -8.02 -13.38 -6.88
N TYR A 238 -6.83 -12.80 -7.11
CA TYR A 238 -6.36 -12.27 -8.40
C TYR A 238 -5.01 -12.88 -8.83
N LEU A 239 -4.70 -14.13 -8.43
CA LEU A 239 -3.45 -14.79 -8.81
C LEU A 239 -3.35 -15.06 -10.32
N ASP A 240 -4.46 -15.19 -11.01
CA ASP A 240 -4.56 -15.24 -12.47
C ASP A 240 -4.07 -13.94 -13.11
N VAL A 241 -4.48 -12.79 -12.57
CA VAL A 241 -4.00 -11.47 -13.00
C VAL A 241 -2.49 -11.33 -12.75
N VAL A 242 -2.02 -11.73 -11.55
CA VAL A 242 -0.58 -11.74 -11.22
C VAL A 242 0.21 -12.54 -12.25
N ARG A 243 -0.26 -13.76 -12.57
CA ARG A 243 0.43 -14.63 -13.54
C ARG A 243 0.42 -14.00 -14.94
N ARG A 244 -0.71 -13.47 -15.39
CA ARG A 244 -0.83 -12.85 -16.71
C ARG A 244 0.05 -11.61 -16.85
N VAL A 245 0.07 -10.72 -15.86
CA VAL A 245 0.94 -9.53 -15.83
C VAL A 245 2.40 -9.95 -15.90
N LYS A 246 2.80 -10.90 -15.03
CA LYS A 246 4.20 -11.36 -15.00
C LYS A 246 4.65 -12.00 -16.31
N ASP A 247 3.81 -12.83 -16.91
CA ASP A 247 4.13 -13.49 -18.20
C ASP A 247 4.16 -12.50 -19.37
N THR A 248 3.30 -11.47 -19.33
CA THR A 248 3.18 -10.51 -20.43
C THR A 248 4.32 -9.48 -20.44
N PHE A 249 4.67 -8.95 -19.27
CA PHE A 249 5.58 -7.79 -19.18
C PHE A 249 6.96 -8.13 -18.61
N GLY A 250 7.10 -9.19 -17.80
CA GLY A 250 8.37 -9.58 -17.19
C GLY A 250 8.95 -8.58 -16.18
N VAL A 251 8.20 -7.55 -15.80
CA VAL A 251 8.62 -6.47 -14.91
C VAL A 251 8.51 -6.90 -13.42
N PRO A 252 9.13 -6.14 -12.49
CA PRO A 252 8.90 -6.33 -11.07
C PRO A 252 7.41 -6.17 -10.73
N THR A 253 6.80 -7.27 -10.27
CA THR A 253 5.36 -7.39 -10.02
C THR A 253 5.13 -7.63 -8.55
N MET A 254 4.50 -6.69 -7.88
CA MET A 254 4.16 -6.77 -6.47
C MET A 254 2.70 -7.19 -6.28
N VAL A 255 2.41 -7.78 -5.14
CA VAL A 255 1.05 -8.22 -4.80
C VAL A 255 0.70 -7.73 -3.40
N TYR A 256 -0.49 -7.18 -3.23
CA TYR A 256 -1.00 -6.80 -1.92
C TYR A 256 -1.98 -7.86 -1.39
N GLN A 257 -1.54 -8.65 -0.41
CA GLN A 257 -2.45 -9.45 0.41
C GLN A 257 -3.20 -8.50 1.35
N VAL A 258 -4.41 -8.14 0.96
CA VAL A 258 -5.15 -7.05 1.61
C VAL A 258 -5.78 -7.45 2.95
N SER A 259 -6.30 -6.46 3.64
CA SER A 259 -6.85 -6.56 4.99
C SER A 259 -7.94 -7.62 5.16
N GLY A 260 -8.82 -7.79 4.17
CA GLY A 260 -9.85 -8.84 4.18
C GLY A 260 -9.27 -10.24 4.08
N GLU A 261 -8.23 -10.42 3.27
CA GLU A 261 -7.50 -11.68 3.15
C GLU A 261 -6.81 -12.03 4.48
N TYR A 262 -6.15 -11.03 5.10
CA TYR A 262 -5.56 -11.17 6.43
C TYR A 262 -6.62 -11.56 7.48
N ALA A 263 -7.74 -10.84 7.53
CA ALA A 263 -8.81 -11.08 8.48
C ALA A 263 -9.42 -12.49 8.35
N MET A 264 -9.62 -12.98 7.12
CA MET A 264 -10.11 -14.34 6.85
C MET A 264 -9.14 -15.40 7.40
N HIS A 265 -7.82 -15.25 7.15
CA HIS A 265 -6.81 -16.17 7.68
C HIS A 265 -6.79 -16.15 9.21
N MET A 266 -6.79 -14.94 9.81
CA MET A 266 -6.78 -14.80 11.26
C MET A 266 -8.02 -15.41 11.91
N ALA A 267 -9.21 -15.20 11.34
CA ALA A 267 -10.43 -15.80 11.82
C ALA A 267 -10.37 -17.34 11.77
N ALA A 268 -9.90 -17.92 10.68
CA ALA A 268 -9.77 -19.36 10.53
C ALA A 268 -8.73 -19.96 11.49
N ILE A 269 -7.60 -19.28 11.71
CA ILE A 269 -6.56 -19.71 12.65
C ILE A 269 -7.08 -19.63 14.10
N GLN A 270 -7.71 -18.52 14.50
CA GLN A 270 -8.23 -18.33 15.85
C GLN A 270 -9.32 -19.32 16.23
N ASN A 271 -10.14 -19.75 15.26
CA ASN A 271 -11.16 -20.77 15.48
C ASN A 271 -10.63 -22.21 15.35
N GLY A 272 -9.33 -22.41 15.10
CA GLY A 272 -8.71 -23.73 14.94
C GLY A 272 -9.14 -24.47 13.66
N TRP A 273 -9.71 -23.78 12.68
CA TRP A 273 -10.11 -24.37 11.40
C TRP A 273 -8.94 -24.56 10.46
N LEU A 274 -7.95 -23.68 10.52
CA LEU A 274 -6.72 -23.77 9.78
C LEU A 274 -5.51 -23.67 10.73
N ASP A 275 -4.44 -24.38 10.37
CA ASP A 275 -3.14 -24.25 11.02
C ASP A 275 -2.43 -22.98 10.54
N GLU A 276 -1.58 -22.41 11.40
CA GLU A 276 -0.77 -21.22 11.10
C GLU A 276 0.09 -21.34 9.83
N ARG A 277 0.42 -22.56 9.42
CA ARG A 277 1.15 -22.83 8.17
C ARG A 277 0.46 -22.27 6.93
N VAL A 278 -0.86 -22.02 6.97
CA VAL A 278 -1.61 -21.40 5.88
C VAL A 278 -1.05 -20.01 5.51
N ILE A 279 -0.44 -19.30 6.46
CA ILE A 279 0.20 -18.01 6.22
C ILE A 279 1.31 -18.17 5.18
N LEU A 280 2.24 -19.07 5.42
CA LEU A 280 3.36 -19.30 4.48
C LEU A 280 2.90 -19.95 3.18
N GLU A 281 1.87 -20.78 3.20
CA GLU A 281 1.32 -21.42 2.00
C GLU A 281 0.65 -20.40 1.08
N SER A 282 -0.12 -19.46 1.62
CA SER A 282 -0.75 -18.39 0.84
C SER A 282 0.27 -17.45 0.21
N LEU A 283 1.30 -17.03 0.98
CA LEU A 283 2.39 -16.19 0.46
C LEU A 283 3.22 -16.93 -0.61
N LEU A 284 3.51 -18.21 -0.41
CA LEU A 284 4.18 -19.03 -1.41
C LEU A 284 3.33 -19.20 -2.68
N GLY A 285 2.00 -19.25 -2.53
CA GLY A 285 1.06 -19.23 -3.66
C GLY A 285 1.20 -17.98 -4.53
N MET A 286 1.35 -16.82 -3.91
CA MET A 286 1.59 -15.53 -4.61
C MET A 286 2.96 -15.53 -5.31
N LYS A 287 4.02 -16.03 -4.66
CA LYS A 287 5.34 -16.21 -5.29
C LYS A 287 5.26 -17.11 -6.50
N ARG A 288 4.59 -18.27 -6.39
CA ARG A 288 4.38 -19.21 -7.49
C ARG A 288 3.60 -18.59 -8.65
N ALA A 289 2.64 -17.69 -8.36
CA ALA A 289 1.93 -16.94 -9.38
C ALA A 289 2.81 -15.91 -10.10
N GLY A 290 3.97 -15.53 -9.55
CA GLY A 290 4.92 -14.62 -10.17
C GLY A 290 5.19 -13.32 -9.39
N ALA A 291 4.71 -13.19 -8.16
CA ALA A 291 5.03 -12.04 -7.32
C ALA A 291 6.52 -11.97 -7.01
N ASP A 292 7.15 -10.82 -7.25
CA ASP A 292 8.52 -10.55 -6.84
C ASP A 292 8.58 -10.15 -5.37
N ALA A 293 7.60 -9.35 -4.89
CA ALA A 293 7.41 -9.10 -3.46
C ALA A 293 5.92 -9.03 -3.09
N ILE A 294 5.65 -9.17 -1.80
CA ILE A 294 4.29 -9.26 -1.26
C ILE A 294 4.14 -8.27 -0.10
N LEU A 295 3.24 -7.30 -0.27
CA LEU A 295 2.79 -6.42 0.80
C LEU A 295 1.76 -7.20 1.64
N THR A 296 2.08 -7.47 2.90
CA THR A 296 1.23 -8.31 3.76
C THR A 296 1.34 -7.95 5.23
N TYR A 297 0.22 -7.92 5.95
CA TYR A 297 0.17 -7.76 7.39
C TYR A 297 0.79 -8.94 8.15
N PHE A 298 1.00 -10.07 7.49
CA PHE A 298 1.72 -11.21 8.05
C PHE A 298 3.24 -11.09 7.97
N ALA A 299 3.83 -10.03 7.45
CA ALA A 299 5.26 -9.97 7.14
C ALA A 299 6.15 -10.31 8.34
N ILE A 300 5.94 -9.71 9.51
CA ILE A 300 6.71 -10.01 10.74
C ILE A 300 6.53 -11.48 11.15
N ARG A 301 5.27 -11.96 11.15
CA ARG A 301 4.94 -13.32 11.54
C ARG A 301 5.51 -14.34 10.57
N ALA A 302 5.42 -14.08 9.27
CA ALA A 302 5.99 -14.91 8.22
C ALA A 302 7.52 -14.98 8.31
N ALA A 303 8.20 -13.83 8.46
CA ALA A 303 9.66 -13.79 8.63
C ALA A 303 10.11 -14.59 9.88
N THR A 304 9.36 -14.49 10.98
CA THR A 304 9.63 -15.27 12.20
C THR A 304 9.46 -16.77 11.97
N LEU A 305 8.38 -17.19 11.29
CA LEU A 305 8.14 -18.60 10.94
C LEU A 305 9.21 -19.16 9.98
N LEU A 306 9.69 -18.34 9.04
CA LEU A 306 10.76 -18.72 8.12
C LEU A 306 12.09 -18.94 8.86
N LYS A 307 12.45 -18.05 9.80
CA LYS A 307 13.65 -18.20 10.63
C LYS A 307 13.61 -19.45 11.53
N SER A 308 12.44 -19.84 12.03
CA SER A 308 12.30 -21.04 12.87
C SER A 308 12.42 -22.37 12.10
N ARG A 309 12.37 -22.33 10.76
CA ARG A 309 12.49 -23.50 9.87
C ARG A 309 13.90 -23.68 9.27
N ALA A 310 14.73 -22.64 9.39
CA ALA A 310 16.13 -22.64 8.94
C ALA A 310 17.03 -23.25 9.99
#